data_6e6782049ff9a90386e98b92530292f4
#
_entry.id   6e6782049ff9a90386e98b92530292f4
#
_cell.length_a   1.000
_cell.length_b   1.000
_cell.length_c   1.000
_cell.angle_alpha   90.00
_cell.angle_beta   90.00
_cell.angle_gamma   90.00
#
_symmetry.space_group_name_H-M   'P 1'
#
loop_
_entity.id
_entity.type
_entity.pdbx_description
1 polymer ?
#
loop_
_entity_poly.entity_id
_entity_poly.type
_entity_poly.pdbx_seq_one_letter_code
_entity_poly.pdbx_strand_id
1 'polypeptide(L)'
;MNSCPSAATVTLHAPTADVEIEDPKIRRRRKTLNVRSELSPEEEAIVSEVIGCAIAVHRELGPGFKESIYHRAFRLELDSRQIPYESDKPILVKYRDWQIPGQKVDLIVAGIVLAELKVVPRLRPVHRHQVQSYLRTTNLPVGLLMNFNVTLLKDGLQRITPVGPRVARLK
;
A
#
# COMPACT_ATOMS: atom_id res chain seq x y z
N MET A 1 41.37 3.35 -64.17
CA MET A 1 40.80 4.69 -64.28
C MET A 1 39.51 4.71 -63.52
N ASN A 2 39.51 5.28 -62.32
CA ASN A 2 38.40 5.98 -61.73
C ASN A 2 38.76 6.35 -60.31
N SER A 3 38.87 7.63 -60.14
CA SER A 3 39.29 8.34 -58.96
C SER A 3 38.28 8.24 -57.81
N CYS A 4 38.77 8.03 -56.62
CA CYS A 4 38.03 8.23 -55.37
C CYS A 4 37.99 9.72 -55.04
N PRO A 5 36.85 10.31 -54.63
CA PRO A 5 36.86 11.62 -53.97
C PRO A 5 36.91 11.50 -52.45
N SER A 6 37.73 12.34 -51.93
CA SER A 6 38.03 12.81 -50.60
C SER A 6 36.95 12.77 -49.54
N ALA A 7 37.36 12.36 -48.32
CA ALA A 7 36.63 12.43 -47.09
C ALA A 7 36.30 13.87 -46.69
N ALA A 8 35.01 14.15 -46.50
CA ALA A 8 34.55 15.40 -45.89
C ALA A 8 34.50 15.22 -44.35
N THR A 9 35.29 16.03 -43.66
CA THR A 9 35.29 16.14 -42.18
C THR A 9 33.98 16.79 -41.71
N VAL A 10 33.15 16.02 -41.04
CA VAL A 10 31.94 16.56 -40.37
C VAL A 10 32.35 17.07 -38.99
N THR A 11 32.35 18.38 -38.86
CA THR A 11 32.49 19.05 -37.55
C THR A 11 31.21 18.94 -36.79
N LEU A 12 31.22 18.18 -35.69
CA LEU A 12 30.11 18.08 -34.75
C LEU A 12 29.99 19.38 -33.94
N HIS A 13 28.94 20.15 -34.23
CA HIS A 13 28.51 21.26 -33.36
C HIS A 13 27.79 20.65 -32.15
N ALA A 14 28.23 21.06 -30.96
CA ALA A 14 27.55 20.75 -29.72
C ALA A 14 26.15 21.39 -29.69
N PRO A 15 25.12 20.71 -29.15
CA PRO A 15 23.81 21.31 -29.01
C PRO A 15 23.82 22.37 -27.91
N THR A 16 23.30 23.52 -28.30
CA THR A 16 23.05 24.68 -27.43
C THR A 16 22.08 24.32 -26.32
N ALA A 17 22.37 24.89 -25.15
CA ALA A 17 21.59 24.74 -23.90
C ALA A 17 20.07 24.96 -24.12
N ASP A 18 19.28 23.99 -23.71
CA ASP A 18 17.85 24.11 -23.60
C ASP A 18 17.53 25.17 -22.54
N VAL A 19 16.88 26.24 -22.98
CA VAL A 19 16.31 27.24 -22.09
C VAL A 19 15.02 26.65 -21.54
N GLU A 20 15.05 26.14 -20.32
CA GLU A 20 13.86 25.76 -19.58
C GLU A 20 13.02 27.03 -19.30
N ILE A 21 11.93 27.17 -20.03
CA ILE A 21 10.90 28.19 -19.74
C ILE A 21 10.11 27.63 -18.53
N GLU A 22 10.50 28.04 -17.32
CA GLU A 22 9.73 27.77 -16.10
C GLU A 22 8.42 28.57 -16.13
N ASP A 23 7.29 27.90 -16.38
CA ASP A 23 5.97 28.50 -16.20
C ASP A 23 5.66 28.61 -14.69
N PRO A 24 5.53 29.84 -14.14
CA PRO A 24 5.28 30.06 -12.72
C PRO A 24 3.96 29.42 -12.20
N LYS A 25 3.05 29.07 -13.13
CA LYS A 25 1.76 28.42 -12.79
C LYS A 25 1.90 26.91 -12.51
N ILE A 26 2.96 26.27 -13.02
CA ILE A 26 3.20 24.84 -12.81
C ILE A 26 3.84 24.60 -11.42
N ARG A 27 4.53 25.58 -10.86
CA ARG A 27 5.19 25.48 -9.54
C ARG A 27 4.23 25.34 -8.35
N ARG A 28 2.93 25.64 -8.52
CA ARG A 28 1.93 25.60 -7.42
C ARG A 28 1.31 24.23 -7.15
N ARG A 29 1.62 23.17 -7.91
CA ARG A 29 1.01 21.84 -7.75
C ARG A 29 1.89 20.73 -7.17
N ARG A 30 3.17 21.00 -6.92
CA ARG A 30 4.01 20.09 -6.13
C ARG A 30 4.12 20.55 -4.67
N LYS A 31 2.97 20.73 -4.01
CA LYS A 31 2.92 20.50 -2.59
C LYS A 31 2.95 18.98 -2.44
N THR A 32 4.13 18.39 -2.47
CA THR A 32 4.36 17.13 -1.78
C THR A 32 3.98 17.41 -0.34
N LEU A 33 2.73 17.07 -0.01
CA LEU A 33 2.35 16.85 1.38
C LEU A 33 3.28 15.73 1.83
N ASN A 34 4.43 16.11 2.38
CA ASN A 34 5.25 15.25 3.21
C ASN A 34 4.40 15.02 4.47
N VAL A 35 3.34 14.22 4.31
CA VAL A 35 2.58 13.67 5.43
C VAL A 35 3.58 12.73 6.06
N ARG A 36 4.36 13.27 7.03
CA ARG A 36 5.18 12.44 7.90
C ARG A 36 4.24 11.38 8.42
N SER A 37 4.59 10.13 8.15
CA SER A 37 3.92 9.01 8.79
C SER A 37 3.95 9.27 10.29
N GLU A 38 2.81 9.14 10.94
CA GLU A 38 2.72 9.22 12.40
C GLU A 38 3.24 7.92 13.06
N LEU A 39 3.74 6.97 12.25
CA LEU A 39 4.32 5.72 12.72
C LEU A 39 5.80 5.93 13.11
N SER A 40 6.24 5.19 14.11
CA SER A 40 7.66 5.09 14.44
C SER A 40 8.42 4.37 13.31
N PRO A 41 9.76 4.51 13.24
CA PRO A 41 10.57 3.75 12.28
C PRO A 41 10.38 2.23 12.39
N GLU A 42 10.18 1.71 13.59
CA GLU A 42 9.94 0.29 13.85
C GLU A 42 8.56 -0.14 13.32
N GLU A 43 7.54 0.69 13.53
CA GLU A 43 6.20 0.43 12.96
C GLU A 43 6.21 0.49 11.44
N GLU A 44 6.96 1.42 10.83
CA GLU A 44 7.14 1.47 9.37
C GLU A 44 7.88 0.25 8.82
N ALA A 45 8.86 -0.28 9.55
CA ALA A 45 9.53 -1.52 9.18
C ALA A 45 8.53 -2.69 9.13
N ILE A 46 7.66 -2.82 10.13
CA ILE A 46 6.59 -3.83 10.14
C ILE A 46 5.65 -3.67 8.94
N VAL A 47 5.21 -2.44 8.64
CA VAL A 47 4.37 -2.18 7.46
C VAL A 47 5.06 -2.64 6.18
N SER A 48 6.35 -2.36 6.05
CA SER A 48 7.16 -2.76 4.88
C SER A 48 7.26 -4.29 4.76
N GLU A 49 7.47 -4.99 5.88
CA GLU A 49 7.51 -6.46 5.91
C GLU A 49 6.16 -7.07 5.50
N VAL A 50 5.04 -6.53 6.01
CA VAL A 50 3.69 -6.99 5.67
C VAL A 50 3.41 -6.79 4.17
N ILE A 51 3.80 -5.66 3.60
CA ILE A 51 3.72 -5.41 2.16
C ILE A 51 4.60 -6.39 1.39
N GLY A 52 5.81 -6.66 1.89
CA GLY A 52 6.73 -7.64 1.32
C GLY A 52 6.12 -9.05 1.25
N CYS A 53 5.44 -9.49 2.32
CA CYS A 53 4.69 -10.76 2.33
C CYS A 53 3.59 -10.78 1.26
N ALA A 54 2.80 -9.74 1.17
CA ALA A 54 1.72 -9.65 0.18
C ALA A 54 2.26 -9.68 -1.27
N ILE A 55 3.38 -8.99 -1.52
CA ILE A 55 4.05 -9.01 -2.82
C ILE A 55 4.57 -10.43 -3.14
N ALA A 56 5.17 -11.13 -2.18
CA ALA A 56 5.66 -12.49 -2.37
C ALA A 56 4.53 -13.45 -2.76
N VAL A 57 3.41 -13.41 -2.02
CA VAL A 57 2.20 -14.19 -2.34
C VAL A 57 1.66 -13.87 -3.73
N HIS A 58 1.57 -12.59 -4.06
CA HIS A 58 1.05 -12.18 -5.36
C HIS A 58 1.97 -12.55 -6.54
N ARG A 59 3.28 -12.53 -6.33
CA ARG A 59 4.26 -12.94 -7.36
C ARG A 59 4.20 -14.44 -7.63
N GLU A 60 3.96 -15.24 -6.58
CA GLU A 60 3.87 -16.70 -6.70
C GLU A 60 2.54 -17.15 -7.32
N LEU A 61 1.42 -16.58 -6.87
CA LEU A 61 0.10 -17.04 -7.27
C LEU A 61 -0.46 -16.29 -8.49
N GLY A 62 -0.09 -15.03 -8.69
CA GLY A 62 -0.77 -14.15 -9.65
C GLY A 62 -2.23 -13.86 -9.26
N PRO A 63 -2.99 -13.16 -10.13
CA PRO A 63 -4.43 -12.96 -9.95
C PRO A 63 -5.26 -14.19 -10.37
N GLY A 64 -6.52 -14.28 -9.91
CA GLY A 64 -7.51 -15.24 -10.42
C GLY A 64 -7.95 -16.32 -9.43
N PHE A 65 -7.34 -16.46 -8.28
CA PHE A 65 -7.80 -17.38 -7.24
C PHE A 65 -8.88 -16.75 -6.36
N LYS A 66 -9.54 -17.59 -5.56
CA LYS A 66 -10.49 -17.15 -4.53
C LYS A 66 -9.77 -16.42 -3.40
N GLU A 67 -10.44 -15.49 -2.78
CA GLU A 67 -9.92 -14.70 -1.64
C GLU A 67 -9.37 -15.59 -0.52
N SER A 68 -10.05 -16.71 -0.21
CA SER A 68 -9.60 -17.67 0.81
C SER A 68 -8.22 -18.30 0.52
N ILE A 69 -7.82 -18.42 -0.75
CA ILE A 69 -6.51 -18.93 -1.14
C ILE A 69 -5.43 -17.89 -0.80
N TYR A 70 -5.65 -16.62 -1.15
CA TYR A 70 -4.72 -15.54 -0.80
C TYR A 70 -4.61 -15.35 0.70
N HIS A 71 -5.74 -15.45 1.41
CA HIS A 71 -5.77 -15.42 2.87
C HIS A 71 -4.87 -16.49 3.49
N ARG A 72 -4.99 -17.73 2.99
CA ARG A 72 -4.15 -18.85 3.47
C ARG A 72 -2.68 -18.65 3.10
N ALA A 73 -2.39 -18.30 1.86
CA ALA A 73 -1.03 -18.07 1.39
C ALA A 73 -0.34 -16.92 2.15
N PHE A 74 -1.08 -15.85 2.42
CA PHE A 74 -0.55 -14.71 3.17
C PHE A 74 -0.19 -15.07 4.62
N ARG A 75 -1.00 -15.90 5.28
CA ARG A 75 -0.68 -16.42 6.61
C ARG A 75 0.57 -17.30 6.58
N LEU A 76 0.69 -18.21 5.61
CA LEU A 76 1.88 -19.04 5.44
C LEU A 76 3.15 -18.19 5.21
N GLU A 77 3.04 -17.10 4.46
CA GLU A 77 4.16 -16.18 4.24
C GLU A 77 4.56 -15.43 5.52
N LEU A 78 3.57 -14.98 6.32
CA LEU A 78 3.81 -14.38 7.63
C LEU A 78 4.47 -15.38 8.59
N ASP A 79 3.98 -16.62 8.63
CA ASP A 79 4.56 -17.71 9.45
C ASP A 79 6.01 -17.99 9.06
N SER A 80 6.31 -18.04 7.75
CA SER A 80 7.66 -18.29 7.24
C SER A 80 8.67 -17.21 7.66
N ARG A 81 8.20 -15.99 7.85
CA ARG A 81 9.00 -14.85 8.31
C ARG A 81 8.91 -14.61 9.83
N GLN A 82 8.22 -15.49 10.54
CA GLN A 82 8.02 -15.38 11.99
C GLN A 82 7.36 -14.06 12.42
N ILE A 83 6.50 -13.49 11.58
CA ILE A 83 5.75 -12.29 11.88
C ILE A 83 4.45 -12.68 12.58
N PRO A 84 4.21 -12.26 13.83
CA PRO A 84 3.01 -12.64 14.57
C PRO A 84 1.76 -11.98 14.03
N TYR A 85 0.66 -12.70 13.99
CA TYR A 85 -0.63 -12.18 13.55
C TYR A 85 -1.81 -12.85 14.25
N GLU A 86 -2.95 -12.18 14.21
CA GLU A 86 -4.26 -12.73 14.57
C GLU A 86 -5.14 -12.72 13.32
N SER A 87 -5.74 -13.86 12.96
CA SER A 87 -6.65 -13.97 11.82
C SER A 87 -8.10 -14.06 12.26
N ASP A 88 -9.02 -13.57 11.41
CA ASP A 88 -10.47 -13.61 11.63
C ASP A 88 -10.88 -13.05 13.02
N LYS A 89 -10.16 -12.01 13.46
CA LYS A 89 -10.34 -11.45 14.80
C LYS A 89 -11.70 -10.79 14.94
N PRO A 90 -12.55 -11.26 15.86
CA PRO A 90 -13.83 -10.59 16.14
C PRO A 90 -13.57 -9.22 16.77
N ILE A 91 -14.34 -8.22 16.35
CA ILE A 91 -14.32 -6.88 16.92
C ILE A 91 -15.71 -6.48 17.37
N LEU A 92 -15.76 -5.63 18.41
CA LEU A 92 -16.99 -5.09 18.97
C LEU A 92 -17.21 -3.66 18.46
N VAL A 93 -18.26 -3.46 17.71
CA VAL A 93 -18.61 -2.12 17.19
C VAL A 93 -19.35 -1.34 18.26
N LYS A 94 -18.79 -0.21 18.67
CA LYS A 94 -19.45 0.66 19.67
C LYS A 94 -20.56 1.48 19.03
N TYR A 95 -21.77 1.40 19.60
CA TYR A 95 -22.89 2.25 19.26
C TYR A 95 -23.48 2.84 20.54
N ARG A 96 -23.25 4.10 20.81
CA ARG A 96 -23.56 4.77 22.10
C ARG A 96 -22.92 3.99 23.25
N ASP A 97 -23.72 3.46 24.18
CA ASP A 97 -23.26 2.67 25.32
C ASP A 97 -23.25 1.16 25.05
N TRP A 98 -23.63 0.74 23.84
CA TRP A 98 -23.73 -0.66 23.43
C TRP A 98 -22.47 -1.11 22.68
N GLN A 99 -22.12 -2.38 22.88
CA GLN A 99 -21.11 -3.08 22.08
C GLN A 99 -21.80 -4.14 21.24
N ILE A 100 -21.75 -3.98 19.93
CA ILE A 100 -22.42 -4.86 18.96
C ILE A 100 -21.39 -5.82 18.40
N PRO A 101 -21.53 -7.14 18.63
CA PRO A 101 -20.69 -8.18 18.04
C PRO A 101 -21.11 -8.48 16.60
N GLY A 102 -20.33 -9.35 15.93
CA GLY A 102 -20.66 -9.90 14.60
C GLY A 102 -19.77 -9.41 13.47
N GLN A 103 -18.85 -8.47 13.76
CA GLN A 103 -17.84 -8.04 12.80
C GLN A 103 -16.49 -8.72 13.07
N LYS A 104 -15.78 -9.06 11.99
CA LYS A 104 -14.42 -9.61 12.05
C LYS A 104 -13.51 -8.80 11.12
N VAL A 105 -12.24 -8.73 11.46
CA VAL A 105 -11.17 -8.22 10.59
C VAL A 105 -10.35 -9.40 10.07
N ASP A 106 -9.87 -9.30 8.84
CA ASP A 106 -9.15 -10.40 8.20
C ASP A 106 -7.88 -10.76 8.98
N LEU A 107 -6.96 -9.82 9.14
CA LEU A 107 -5.74 -10.01 9.95
C LEU A 107 -5.38 -8.74 10.73
N ILE A 108 -4.81 -8.95 11.91
CA ILE A 108 -4.05 -7.94 12.64
C ILE A 108 -2.62 -8.47 12.76
N VAL A 109 -1.67 -7.78 12.12
CA VAL A 109 -0.27 -8.22 12.07
C VAL A 109 0.57 -7.42 13.05
N ALA A 110 1.32 -8.11 13.89
CA ALA A 110 2.19 -7.57 14.95
C ALA A 110 1.48 -6.57 15.90
N GLY A 111 0.15 -6.62 16.00
CA GLY A 111 -0.63 -5.65 16.78
C GLY A 111 -0.61 -4.21 16.24
N ILE A 112 -0.11 -3.99 15.02
CA ILE A 112 0.15 -2.69 14.40
C ILE A 112 -0.64 -2.51 13.10
N VAL A 113 -0.60 -3.49 12.22
CA VAL A 113 -1.16 -3.40 10.87
C VAL A 113 -2.47 -4.16 10.79
N LEU A 114 -3.54 -3.49 10.41
CA LEU A 114 -4.77 -4.14 9.98
C LEU A 114 -4.65 -4.46 8.49
N ALA A 115 -4.64 -5.74 8.14
CA ALA A 115 -4.59 -6.19 6.75
C ALA A 115 -5.97 -6.69 6.32
N GLU A 116 -6.51 -6.09 5.26
CA GLU A 116 -7.79 -6.44 4.65
C GLU A 116 -7.54 -6.90 3.22
N LEU A 117 -7.87 -8.15 2.91
CA LEU A 117 -7.68 -8.75 1.61
C LEU A 117 -8.96 -8.66 0.78
N LYS A 118 -8.78 -8.47 -0.52
CA LYS A 118 -9.88 -8.46 -1.49
C LYS A 118 -9.47 -9.15 -2.77
N VAL A 119 -10.45 -9.77 -3.43
CA VAL A 119 -10.34 -10.31 -4.78
C VAL A 119 -11.51 -9.77 -5.59
N VAL A 120 -11.38 -8.53 -6.03
CA VAL A 120 -12.44 -7.79 -6.73
C VAL A 120 -11.91 -7.17 -8.02
N PRO A 121 -12.75 -6.94 -9.05
CA PRO A 121 -12.30 -6.28 -10.28
C PRO A 121 -11.71 -4.89 -10.05
N ARG A 122 -12.22 -4.17 -9.04
CA ARG A 122 -11.75 -2.83 -8.65
C ARG A 122 -12.07 -2.56 -7.18
N LEU A 123 -11.12 -1.96 -6.47
CA LEU A 123 -11.38 -1.40 -5.16
C LEU A 123 -12.38 -0.24 -5.26
N ARG A 124 -13.41 -0.28 -4.42
CA ARG A 124 -14.46 0.72 -4.34
C ARG A 124 -14.34 1.54 -3.03
N PRO A 125 -14.90 2.75 -2.95
CA PRO A 125 -14.87 3.55 -1.73
C PRO A 125 -15.36 2.80 -0.47
N VAL A 126 -16.33 1.91 -0.62
CA VAL A 126 -16.87 1.11 0.49
C VAL A 126 -15.80 0.23 1.15
N HIS A 127 -14.87 -0.34 0.38
CA HIS A 127 -13.77 -1.16 0.94
C HIS A 127 -12.83 -0.30 1.79
N ARG A 128 -12.53 0.92 1.34
CA ARG A 128 -11.74 1.88 2.11
C ARG A 128 -12.46 2.30 3.40
N HIS A 129 -13.77 2.58 3.32
CA HIS A 129 -14.58 2.91 4.49
C HIS A 129 -14.64 1.76 5.50
N GLN A 130 -14.67 0.51 5.03
CA GLN A 130 -14.60 -0.70 5.86
C GLN A 130 -13.32 -0.67 6.71
N VAL A 131 -12.16 -0.53 6.08
CA VAL A 131 -10.86 -0.47 6.77
C VAL A 131 -10.81 0.71 7.74
N GLN A 132 -11.27 1.89 7.34
CA GLN A 132 -11.33 3.06 8.23
C GLN A 132 -12.20 2.82 9.47
N SER A 133 -13.33 2.11 9.31
CA SER A 133 -14.21 1.76 10.42
C SER A 133 -13.54 0.76 11.37
N TYR A 134 -12.81 -0.21 10.81
CA TYR A 134 -12.05 -1.17 11.60
C TYR A 134 -10.91 -0.52 12.37
N LEU A 135 -10.15 0.38 11.73
CA LEU A 135 -9.09 1.14 12.39
C LEU A 135 -9.61 1.95 13.57
N ARG A 136 -10.77 2.61 13.43
CA ARG A 136 -11.40 3.34 14.53
C ARG A 136 -11.82 2.42 15.68
N THR A 137 -12.35 1.24 15.35
CA THR A 137 -12.81 0.27 16.34
C THR A 137 -11.66 -0.40 17.08
N THR A 138 -10.58 -0.72 16.37
CA THR A 138 -9.40 -1.43 16.92
C THR A 138 -8.34 -0.48 17.48
N ASN A 139 -8.44 0.82 17.21
CA ASN A 139 -7.42 1.84 17.53
C ASN A 139 -6.04 1.51 16.95
N LEU A 140 -6.00 0.80 15.82
CA LEU A 140 -4.76 0.49 15.12
C LEU A 140 -4.29 1.69 14.28
N PRO A 141 -2.97 1.90 14.17
CA PRO A 141 -2.41 3.09 13.53
C PRO A 141 -2.46 3.06 12.01
N VAL A 142 -2.55 1.89 11.40
CA VAL A 142 -2.48 1.74 9.95
C VAL A 142 -3.26 0.52 9.46
N GLY A 143 -3.88 0.66 8.31
CA GLY A 143 -4.50 -0.42 7.57
C GLY A 143 -3.91 -0.56 6.17
N LEU A 144 -3.82 -1.79 5.72
CA LEU A 144 -3.47 -2.15 4.34
C LEU A 144 -4.69 -2.83 3.72
N LEU A 145 -5.23 -2.19 2.68
CA LEU A 145 -6.27 -2.77 1.84
C LEU A 145 -5.60 -3.31 0.57
N MET A 146 -5.68 -4.61 0.36
CA MET A 146 -4.92 -5.33 -0.65
C MET A 146 -5.85 -6.09 -1.60
N ASN A 147 -5.93 -5.67 -2.86
CA ASN A 147 -6.65 -6.40 -3.88
C ASN A 147 -5.69 -7.28 -4.68
N PHE A 148 -5.85 -8.59 -4.56
CA PHE A 148 -5.01 -9.58 -5.25
C PHE A 148 -5.45 -9.83 -6.72
N ASN A 149 -6.59 -9.30 -7.14
CA ASN A 149 -7.10 -9.45 -8.51
C ASN A 149 -6.61 -8.33 -9.44
N VAL A 150 -5.30 -8.06 -9.41
CA VAL A 150 -4.62 -7.06 -10.24
C VAL A 150 -3.37 -7.67 -10.87
N THR A 151 -2.87 -7.09 -11.95
CA THR A 151 -1.64 -7.57 -12.60
C THR A 151 -0.40 -7.34 -11.73
N LEU A 152 -0.33 -6.20 -11.07
CA LEU A 152 0.75 -5.86 -10.13
C LEU A 152 0.13 -5.44 -8.80
N LEU A 153 0.54 -6.05 -7.70
CA LEU A 153 -0.07 -5.80 -6.39
C LEU A 153 -0.04 -4.32 -5.99
N LYS A 154 1.01 -3.57 -6.38
CA LYS A 154 1.10 -2.12 -6.11
C LYS A 154 -0.11 -1.32 -6.60
N ASP A 155 -0.77 -1.78 -7.67
CA ASP A 155 -1.94 -1.11 -8.25
C ASP A 155 -3.23 -1.45 -7.47
N GLY A 156 -3.21 -2.52 -6.68
CA GLY A 156 -4.29 -2.96 -5.78
C GLY A 156 -4.03 -2.66 -4.30
N LEU A 157 -2.89 -2.06 -3.94
CA LEU A 157 -2.51 -1.80 -2.57
C LEU A 157 -2.86 -0.35 -2.17
N GLN A 158 -3.56 -0.21 -1.06
CA GLN A 158 -3.84 1.09 -0.45
C GLN A 158 -3.46 1.07 1.02
N ARG A 159 -2.61 2.00 1.43
CA ARG A 159 -2.35 2.32 2.83
C ARG A 159 -3.41 3.29 3.33
N ILE A 160 -4.00 2.98 4.47
CA ILE A 160 -5.09 3.74 5.07
C ILE A 160 -4.69 4.09 6.51
N THR A 161 -4.81 5.35 6.86
CA THR A 161 -4.61 5.85 8.22
C THR A 161 -5.97 6.22 8.84
N PRO A 162 -6.14 6.14 10.17
CA PRO A 162 -7.34 6.59 10.83
C PRO A 162 -7.61 8.07 10.53
N VAL A 163 -8.88 8.43 10.37
CA VAL A 163 -9.31 9.82 10.26
C VAL A 163 -9.68 10.31 11.67
N GLY A 164 -9.05 11.38 12.12
CA GLY A 164 -9.26 11.98 13.44
C GLY A 164 -8.10 11.74 14.42
N PRO A 165 -8.12 12.39 15.58
CA PRO A 165 -7.08 12.25 16.59
C PRO A 165 -7.04 10.80 17.11
N ARG A 166 -5.82 10.25 17.22
CA ARG A 166 -5.63 8.96 17.88
C ARG A 166 -5.99 9.08 19.36
N VAL A 167 -6.81 8.16 19.83
CA VAL A 167 -6.95 7.96 21.28
C VAL A 167 -5.64 7.36 21.75
N ALA A 168 -4.97 8.02 22.73
CA ALA A 168 -3.71 7.54 23.27
C ALA A 168 -3.86 6.08 23.73
N ARG A 169 -2.93 5.21 23.26
CA ARG A 169 -2.86 3.84 23.78
C ARG A 169 -2.48 3.93 25.25
N LEU A 170 -3.36 3.54 26.13
CA LEU A 170 -2.99 3.26 27.53
C LEU A 170 -1.99 2.09 27.50
N LYS A 171 -0.79 2.34 28.04
CA LYS A 171 0.26 1.34 28.21
C LYS A 171 -0.14 0.29 29.22
#